data_a29b708f498b1e53cd7e272ac1a2152c
#
_entry.id   a29b708f498b1e53cd7e272ac1a2152c
#
_cell.length_a   1.000
_cell.length_b   1.000
_cell.length_c   1.000
_cell.angle_alpha   90.00
_cell.angle_beta   90.00
_cell.angle_gamma   90.00
#
_symmetry.space_group_name_H-M   'P 1'
#
loop_
_entity.id
_entity.type
_entity.pdbx_description
1 polymer ?
#
loop_
_entity_poly.entity_id
_entity_poly.type
_entity_poly.pdbx_seq_one_letter_code
_entity_poly.pdbx_strand_id
1 'polypeptide(L)'
;MVGEHGSLAGRTVLDVGAGPAQFAEAFRAAGARYVAVDADPAGLTTRPAVAARGERLPVADRSVDVCFSSNVVEHVPAPWRFADELVRVTRPGGLVVVAYTNWLSPWGGHETSPWHYLGGYPAAERYGRRYGHPPKNRYGAGLWPVSVAAGLRWARGRPDAELLDARPRYLPAYARGLLRVRGLREVATWNLWLVLRRR
;
A
#
# COMPACT_ATOMS: atom_id res chain seq x y z
N MET A 1 -4.85 -13.99 -3.92
CA MET A 1 -4.40 -12.72 -4.53
C MET A 1 -2.90 -12.72 -4.82
N VAL A 2 -1.98 -12.75 -3.83
CA VAL A 2 -0.53 -12.81 -4.14
C VAL A 2 -0.16 -14.16 -4.77
N GLY A 3 -0.69 -15.26 -4.25
CA GLY A 3 -0.48 -16.61 -4.78
C GLY A 3 -0.95 -16.87 -6.22
N GLU A 4 -1.77 -15.98 -6.79
CA GLU A 4 -2.15 -16.04 -8.22
C GLU A 4 -0.95 -15.80 -9.15
N HIS A 5 0.12 -15.17 -8.65
CA HIS A 5 1.32 -14.82 -9.40
C HIS A 5 2.52 -15.75 -9.11
N GLY A 6 2.32 -16.83 -8.36
CA GLY A 6 3.31 -17.86 -8.07
C GLY A 6 3.22 -18.42 -6.65
N SER A 7 3.83 -19.59 -6.44
CA SER A 7 3.90 -20.19 -5.11
C SER A 7 4.68 -19.33 -4.13
N LEU A 8 4.20 -19.26 -2.90
CA LEU A 8 4.84 -18.56 -1.79
C LEU A 8 5.67 -19.52 -0.89
N ALA A 9 5.55 -20.83 -1.11
CA ALA A 9 6.26 -21.83 -0.31
C ALA A 9 7.79 -21.63 -0.37
N GLY A 10 8.40 -21.52 0.80
CA GLY A 10 9.83 -21.28 0.97
C GLY A 10 10.31 -19.85 0.62
N ARG A 11 9.44 -18.96 0.15
CA ARG A 11 9.78 -17.57 -0.19
C ARG A 11 9.78 -16.66 1.03
N THR A 12 10.65 -15.68 1.03
CA THR A 12 10.66 -14.60 2.03
C THR A 12 9.71 -13.50 1.61
N VAL A 13 8.70 -13.23 2.44
CA VAL A 13 7.76 -12.12 2.29
C VAL A 13 8.12 -11.04 3.30
N LEU A 14 8.47 -9.86 2.81
CA LEU A 14 8.65 -8.65 3.60
C LEU A 14 7.36 -7.83 3.56
N ASP A 15 6.66 -7.73 4.68
CA ASP A 15 5.44 -6.93 4.82
C ASP A 15 5.81 -5.56 5.41
N VAL A 16 5.74 -4.52 4.57
CA VAL A 16 6.18 -3.16 4.91
C VAL A 16 4.98 -2.28 5.26
N GLY A 17 4.97 -1.77 6.48
CA GLY A 17 3.82 -1.15 7.12
C GLY A 17 2.87 -2.21 7.65
N ALA A 18 3.44 -3.25 8.27
CA ALA A 18 2.69 -4.43 8.71
C ALA A 18 1.71 -4.13 9.85
N GLY A 19 1.97 -3.08 10.65
CA GLY A 19 1.18 -2.78 11.85
C GLY A 19 1.02 -4.02 12.72
N PRO A 20 -0.24 -4.42 13.05
CA PRO A 20 -0.51 -5.62 13.84
C PRO A 20 -0.31 -6.94 13.08
N ALA A 21 0.32 -6.89 11.90
CA ALA A 21 0.67 -8.05 11.07
C ALA A 21 -0.52 -8.95 10.69
N GLN A 22 -1.64 -8.34 10.34
CA GLN A 22 -2.90 -9.04 10.01
C GLN A 22 -2.78 -10.07 8.87
N PHE A 23 -1.75 -9.98 8.03
CA PHE A 23 -1.50 -10.91 6.92
C PHE A 23 -0.50 -12.04 7.27
N ALA A 24 0.13 -11.98 8.45
CA ALA A 24 1.21 -12.90 8.83
C ALA A 24 0.78 -14.37 8.77
N GLU A 25 -0.39 -14.68 9.35
CA GLU A 25 -0.92 -16.04 9.38
C GLU A 25 -1.19 -16.58 7.96
N ALA A 26 -1.83 -15.78 7.11
CA ALA A 26 -2.13 -16.19 5.74
C ALA A 26 -0.85 -16.44 4.91
N PHE A 27 0.19 -15.61 5.07
CA PHE A 27 1.47 -15.83 4.41
C PHE A 27 2.19 -17.07 4.94
N ARG A 28 2.19 -17.30 6.25
CA ARG A 28 2.79 -18.50 6.87
C ARG A 28 2.05 -19.78 6.46
N ALA A 29 0.73 -19.74 6.45
CA ALA A 29 -0.09 -20.86 5.98
C ALA A 29 0.18 -21.21 4.50
N ALA A 30 0.56 -20.23 3.69
CA ALA A 30 1.02 -20.42 2.32
C ALA A 30 2.49 -20.90 2.21
N GLY A 31 3.13 -21.22 3.34
CA GLY A 31 4.51 -21.71 3.41
C GLY A 31 5.59 -20.64 3.29
N ALA A 32 5.26 -19.35 3.40
CA ALA A 32 6.22 -18.27 3.30
C ALA A 32 6.96 -18.02 4.63
N ARG A 33 8.20 -17.55 4.52
CA ARG A 33 8.95 -16.92 5.61
C ARG A 33 8.53 -15.46 5.71
N TYR A 34 7.69 -15.14 6.67
CA TYR A 34 7.13 -13.80 6.83
C TYR A 34 8.00 -12.94 7.75
N VAL A 35 8.30 -11.71 7.31
CA VAL A 35 9.02 -10.69 8.08
C VAL A 35 8.20 -9.41 8.08
N ALA A 36 7.87 -8.89 9.26
CA ALA A 36 7.16 -7.63 9.42
C ALA A 36 8.13 -6.44 9.48
N VAL A 37 7.77 -5.34 8.82
CA VAL A 37 8.45 -4.04 8.98
C VAL A 37 7.41 -2.98 9.28
N ASP A 38 7.63 -2.18 10.31
CA ASP A 38 6.79 -1.01 10.59
C ASP A 38 7.64 0.12 11.20
N ALA A 39 7.21 1.36 10.99
CA ALA A 39 7.85 2.53 11.59
C ALA A 39 7.54 2.67 13.08
N ASP A 40 6.40 2.14 13.53
CA ASP A 40 5.99 2.07 14.93
C ASP A 40 6.36 0.69 15.53
N PRO A 41 7.40 0.61 16.36
CA PRO A 41 7.80 -0.65 17.00
C PRO A 41 6.71 -1.20 17.94
N ALA A 42 5.85 -0.36 18.50
CA ALA A 42 4.77 -0.80 19.39
C ALA A 42 3.67 -1.55 18.65
N GLY A 43 3.49 -1.29 17.35
CA GLY A 43 2.55 -2.00 16.48
C GLY A 43 3.01 -3.40 16.07
N LEU A 44 4.31 -3.73 16.21
CA LEU A 44 4.91 -4.98 15.75
C LEU A 44 4.65 -6.14 16.74
N THR A 45 3.52 -6.81 16.57
CA THR A 45 3.07 -7.92 17.44
C THR A 45 3.58 -9.29 17.02
N THR A 46 4.28 -9.41 15.88
CA THR A 46 4.79 -10.68 15.33
C THR A 46 6.32 -10.72 15.25
N ARG A 47 6.89 -11.91 15.05
CA ARG A 47 8.32 -12.12 14.82
C ARG A 47 8.54 -13.07 13.62
N PRO A 48 9.64 -12.90 12.85
CA PRO A 48 10.61 -11.80 12.92
C PRO A 48 10.00 -10.45 12.49
N ALA A 49 10.50 -9.37 13.10
CA ALA A 49 10.07 -8.00 12.82
C ALA A 49 11.21 -7.00 12.89
N VAL A 50 11.13 -5.94 12.10
CA VAL A 50 12.12 -4.86 12.02
C VAL A 50 11.41 -3.51 12.17
N ALA A 51 11.85 -2.67 13.12
CA ALA A 51 11.38 -1.30 13.23
C ALA A 51 12.14 -0.42 12.23
N ALA A 52 11.45 0.06 11.19
CA ALA A 52 12.06 0.91 10.17
C ALA A 52 11.01 1.72 9.39
N ARG A 53 11.43 2.88 8.89
CA ARG A 53 10.63 3.65 7.93
C ARG A 53 10.70 3.01 6.56
N GLY A 54 9.55 2.87 5.90
CA GLY A 54 9.46 2.20 4.60
C GLY A 54 10.12 2.97 3.46
N GLU A 55 10.38 4.28 3.60
CA GLU A 55 11.11 5.09 2.61
C GLU A 55 12.64 4.85 2.63
N ARG A 56 13.13 4.08 3.63
CA ARG A 56 14.53 3.67 3.76
C ARG A 56 14.61 2.38 4.56
N LEU A 57 14.49 1.27 3.88
CA LEU A 57 14.50 -0.07 4.48
C LEU A 57 15.94 -0.50 4.82
N PRO A 58 16.20 -1.01 6.04
CA PRO A 58 17.49 -1.59 6.43
C PRO A 58 17.63 -3.01 5.87
N VAL A 59 17.37 -3.16 4.59
CA VAL A 59 17.37 -4.43 3.84
C VAL A 59 18.22 -4.26 2.60
N ALA A 60 19.08 -5.23 2.33
CA ALA A 60 19.95 -5.20 1.16
C ALA A 60 19.15 -5.17 -0.15
N ASP A 61 19.75 -4.59 -1.18
CA ASP A 61 19.19 -4.59 -2.53
C ASP A 61 18.96 -6.03 -3.00
N ARG A 62 17.86 -6.26 -3.71
CA ARG A 62 17.59 -7.52 -4.41
C ARG A 62 17.67 -8.77 -3.52
N SER A 63 17.21 -8.68 -2.26
CA SER A 63 17.40 -9.73 -1.25
C SER A 63 16.13 -10.48 -0.84
N VAL A 64 14.93 -9.94 -1.12
CA VAL A 64 13.67 -10.57 -0.74
C VAL A 64 12.88 -11.08 -1.95
N ASP A 65 12.10 -12.14 -1.74
CA ASP A 65 11.31 -12.76 -2.81
C ASP A 65 10.05 -12.00 -3.15
N VAL A 66 9.38 -11.50 -2.10
CA VAL A 66 8.14 -10.75 -2.21
C VAL A 66 8.19 -9.58 -1.26
N CYS A 67 7.98 -8.37 -1.77
CA CYS A 67 7.73 -7.18 -0.99
C CYS A 67 6.24 -6.87 -1.05
N PHE A 68 5.59 -6.83 0.10
CA PHE A 68 4.14 -6.60 0.23
C PHE A 68 3.91 -5.35 1.06
N SER A 69 2.97 -4.51 0.64
CA SER A 69 2.51 -3.37 1.42
C SER A 69 1.03 -3.09 1.15
N SER A 70 0.25 -2.93 2.19
CA SER A 70 -1.20 -2.76 2.10
C SER A 70 -1.71 -1.67 3.01
N ASN A 71 -2.34 -0.64 2.43
CA ASN A 71 -2.87 0.55 3.12
C ASN A 71 -1.78 1.31 3.91
N VAL A 72 -0.66 1.58 3.24
CA VAL A 72 0.48 2.33 3.80
C VAL A 72 0.83 3.53 2.93
N VAL A 73 0.73 3.40 1.62
CA VAL A 73 1.14 4.41 0.63
C VAL A 73 0.46 5.77 0.88
N GLU A 74 -0.81 5.76 1.28
CA GLU A 74 -1.59 6.94 1.67
C GLU A 74 -1.14 7.56 3.00
N HIS A 75 -0.34 6.84 3.78
CA HIS A 75 0.15 7.29 5.09
C HIS A 75 1.61 7.77 5.10
N VAL A 76 2.26 7.80 3.93
CA VAL A 76 3.65 8.27 3.81
C VAL A 76 3.74 9.55 2.98
N PRO A 77 4.59 10.51 3.38
CA PRO A 77 4.69 11.81 2.70
C PRO A 77 5.26 11.71 1.28
N ALA A 78 6.07 10.68 1.02
CA ALA A 78 6.71 10.43 -0.27
C ALA A 78 6.33 9.04 -0.81
N PRO A 79 5.06 8.85 -1.26
CA PRO A 79 4.50 7.54 -1.56
C PRO A 79 5.29 6.76 -2.63
N TRP A 80 5.79 7.45 -3.63
CA TRP A 80 6.52 6.77 -4.72
C TRP A 80 7.97 6.45 -4.35
N ARG A 81 8.61 7.25 -3.49
CA ARG A 81 9.91 6.90 -2.91
C ARG A 81 9.80 5.67 -2.00
N PHE A 82 8.72 5.58 -1.22
CA PHE A 82 8.38 4.38 -0.47
C PHE A 82 8.22 3.17 -1.39
N ALA A 83 7.42 3.30 -2.45
CA ALA A 83 7.20 2.22 -3.40
C ALA A 83 8.49 1.84 -4.18
N ASP A 84 9.40 2.78 -4.43
CA ASP A 84 10.71 2.53 -5.02
C ASP A 84 11.60 1.68 -4.12
N GLU A 85 11.55 1.88 -2.79
CA GLU A 85 12.27 1.05 -1.83
C GLU A 85 11.78 -0.41 -1.84
N LEU A 86 10.46 -0.63 -1.98
CA LEU A 86 9.92 -2.00 -2.13
C LEU A 86 10.51 -2.69 -3.36
N VAL A 87 10.63 -1.96 -4.47
CA VAL A 87 11.25 -2.50 -5.69
C VAL A 87 12.75 -2.72 -5.50
N ARG A 88 13.48 -1.79 -4.84
CA ARG A 88 14.92 -1.91 -4.59
C ARG A 88 15.28 -3.21 -3.87
N VAL A 89 14.58 -3.51 -2.78
CA VAL A 89 14.88 -4.68 -1.94
C VAL A 89 14.41 -6.01 -2.54
N THR A 90 13.49 -5.97 -3.49
CA THR A 90 12.98 -7.17 -4.16
C THR A 90 14.02 -7.70 -5.16
N ARG A 91 14.28 -9.00 -5.15
CA ARG A 91 15.22 -9.64 -6.10
C ARG A 91 14.66 -9.69 -7.53
N PRO A 92 15.52 -9.85 -8.56
CA PRO A 92 15.05 -10.13 -9.92
C PRO A 92 14.12 -11.35 -9.95
N GLY A 93 13.02 -11.26 -10.70
CA GLY A 93 11.95 -12.28 -10.73
C GLY A 93 11.01 -12.27 -9.50
N GLY A 94 11.34 -11.51 -8.46
CA GLY A 94 10.49 -11.34 -7.26
C GLY A 94 9.28 -10.47 -7.51
N LEU A 95 8.35 -10.48 -6.56
CA LEU A 95 7.10 -9.74 -6.65
C LEU A 95 7.08 -8.52 -5.73
N VAL A 96 6.56 -7.42 -6.24
CA VAL A 96 6.22 -6.23 -5.45
C VAL A 96 4.71 -6.06 -5.49
N VAL A 97 4.09 -6.05 -4.33
CA VAL A 97 2.63 -5.89 -4.18
C VAL A 97 2.35 -4.63 -3.39
N VAL A 98 1.63 -3.72 -4.00
CA VAL A 98 1.24 -2.45 -3.39
C VAL A 98 -0.26 -2.29 -3.46
N ALA A 99 -0.89 -2.05 -2.31
CA ALA A 99 -2.30 -1.72 -2.25
C ALA A 99 -2.52 -0.49 -1.37
N TYR A 100 -3.38 0.42 -1.81
CA TYR A 100 -3.67 1.64 -1.06
C TYR A 100 -5.07 2.19 -1.35
N THR A 101 -5.59 2.94 -0.38
CA THR A 101 -6.85 3.67 -0.51
C THR A 101 -6.59 5.00 -1.21
N ASN A 102 -7.19 5.21 -2.38
CA ASN A 102 -7.01 6.48 -3.08
C ASN A 102 -7.88 7.59 -2.51
N TRP A 103 -7.39 8.84 -2.61
CA TRP A 103 -8.00 10.01 -1.97
C TRP A 103 -9.46 10.25 -2.35
N LEU A 104 -9.82 10.14 -3.63
CA LEU A 104 -11.18 10.40 -4.11
C LEU A 104 -12.13 9.20 -3.94
N SER A 105 -11.72 8.14 -3.29
CA SER A 105 -12.64 7.06 -2.88
C SER A 105 -13.55 7.51 -1.74
N PRO A 106 -14.70 6.86 -1.52
CA PRO A 106 -15.55 7.14 -0.36
C PRO A 106 -14.83 7.04 1.00
N TRP A 107 -13.74 6.28 1.05
CA TRP A 107 -12.94 6.02 2.26
C TRP A 107 -11.63 6.80 2.29
N GLY A 108 -11.32 7.62 1.24
CA GLY A 108 -10.03 8.31 1.09
C GLY A 108 -9.72 9.30 2.21
N GLY A 109 -10.74 9.88 2.81
CA GLY A 109 -10.61 10.76 3.98
C GLY A 109 -10.49 10.04 5.32
N HIS A 110 -10.54 8.70 5.34
CA HIS A 110 -10.56 7.90 6.58
C HIS A 110 -11.67 8.43 7.53
N GLU A 111 -11.32 8.78 8.77
CA GLU A 111 -12.28 9.27 9.77
C GLU A 111 -12.96 10.58 9.35
N THR A 112 -12.38 11.33 8.41
CA THR A 112 -12.92 12.60 7.93
C THR A 112 -13.87 12.45 6.75
N SER A 113 -14.08 11.22 6.25
CA SER A 113 -15.03 10.97 5.17
C SER A 113 -16.47 11.24 5.60
N PRO A 114 -17.33 11.78 4.73
CA PRO A 114 -17.08 12.15 3.33
C PRO A 114 -16.54 13.58 3.15
N TRP A 115 -16.25 14.30 4.23
CA TRP A 115 -15.91 15.73 4.21
C TRP A 115 -14.57 16.03 3.51
N HIS A 116 -13.71 15.03 3.36
CA HIS A 116 -12.44 15.15 2.62
C HIS A 116 -12.62 15.60 1.16
N TYR A 117 -13.79 15.39 0.55
CA TYR A 117 -14.12 15.92 -0.78
C TYR A 117 -14.13 17.45 -0.86
N LEU A 118 -14.35 18.11 0.27
CA LEU A 118 -14.30 19.59 0.39
C LEU A 118 -12.91 20.11 0.76
N GLY A 119 -11.90 19.20 0.82
CA GLY A 119 -10.53 19.52 1.18
C GLY A 119 -10.08 18.83 2.46
N GLY A 120 -8.81 18.40 2.51
CA GLY A 120 -8.30 17.63 3.64
C GLY A 120 -8.17 18.43 4.93
N TYR A 121 -7.70 19.69 4.86
CA TYR A 121 -7.59 20.56 6.03
C TYR A 121 -8.94 20.96 6.60
N PRO A 122 -9.92 21.47 5.82
CA PRO A 122 -11.26 21.76 6.33
C PRO A 122 -11.96 20.55 6.95
N ALA A 123 -11.77 19.36 6.36
CA ALA A 123 -12.32 18.12 6.90
C ALA A 123 -11.72 17.75 8.26
N ALA A 124 -10.41 17.89 8.42
CA ALA A 124 -9.72 17.66 9.70
C ALA A 124 -10.15 18.65 10.79
N GLU A 125 -10.29 19.93 10.45
CA GLU A 125 -10.79 20.97 11.38
C GLU A 125 -12.23 20.69 11.79
N ARG A 126 -13.11 20.32 10.83
CA ARG A 126 -14.50 19.95 11.13
C ARG A 126 -14.54 18.76 12.09
N TYR A 127 -13.72 17.74 11.86
CA TYR A 127 -13.62 16.58 12.73
C TYR A 127 -13.22 17.00 14.15
N GLY A 128 -12.15 17.81 14.28
CA GLY A 128 -11.69 18.32 15.57
C GLY A 128 -12.74 19.10 16.33
N ARG A 129 -13.48 19.99 15.64
CA ARG A 129 -14.61 20.73 16.24
C ARG A 129 -15.74 19.81 16.69
N ARG A 130 -16.03 18.74 15.94
CA ARG A 130 -17.12 17.81 16.24
C ARG A 130 -16.82 16.87 17.41
N TYR A 131 -15.56 16.39 17.52
CA TYR A 131 -15.18 15.32 18.44
C TYR A 131 -14.23 15.77 19.56
N GLY A 132 -13.79 17.03 19.57
CA GLY A 132 -12.90 17.59 20.59
C GLY A 132 -11.42 17.16 20.48
N HIS A 133 -11.06 16.37 19.46
CA HIS A 133 -9.70 15.92 19.20
C HIS A 133 -9.44 15.78 17.68
N PRO A 134 -8.19 15.87 17.21
CA PRO A 134 -7.89 15.70 15.80
C PRO A 134 -8.16 14.25 15.33
N PRO A 135 -8.42 14.03 14.02
CA PRO A 135 -8.47 12.67 13.47
C PRO A 135 -7.12 11.97 13.63
N LYS A 136 -7.14 10.65 13.81
CA LYS A 136 -5.91 9.82 13.86
C LYS A 136 -5.10 9.97 12.57
N ASN A 137 -5.79 9.88 11.43
CA ASN A 137 -5.21 10.03 10.09
C ASN A 137 -5.38 11.49 9.61
N ARG A 138 -4.58 12.40 10.19
CA ARG A 138 -4.67 13.82 9.89
C ARG A 138 -4.05 14.13 8.52
N TYR A 139 -4.81 14.83 7.67
CA TYR A 139 -4.32 15.31 6.39
C TYR A 139 -3.06 16.17 6.53
N GLY A 140 -2.03 15.87 5.72
CA GLY A 140 -0.72 16.54 5.74
C GLY A 140 0.21 16.13 6.90
N ALA A 141 -0.21 15.21 7.79
CA ALA A 141 0.62 14.69 8.88
C ALA A 141 0.64 13.16 8.98
N GLY A 142 -0.42 12.48 8.59
CA GLY A 142 -0.53 11.02 8.60
C GLY A 142 -1.45 10.50 7.50
N LEU A 143 -1.91 11.40 6.62
CA LEU A 143 -2.73 11.07 5.46
C LEU A 143 -2.40 12.04 4.32
N TRP A 144 -2.07 11.50 3.15
CA TRP A 144 -1.72 12.27 1.95
C TRP A 144 -2.59 11.85 0.77
N PRO A 145 -2.95 12.79 -0.12
CA PRO A 145 -3.80 12.49 -1.26
C PRO A 145 -3.02 11.69 -2.31
N VAL A 146 -3.35 10.42 -2.47
CA VAL A 146 -2.81 9.54 -3.49
C VAL A 146 -3.90 9.20 -4.50
N SER A 147 -3.61 9.33 -5.80
CA SER A 147 -4.57 9.04 -6.86
C SER A 147 -4.29 7.69 -7.54
N VAL A 148 -5.32 7.08 -8.12
CA VAL A 148 -5.19 5.89 -8.96
C VAL A 148 -4.30 6.16 -10.17
N ALA A 149 -4.45 7.36 -10.78
CA ALA A 149 -3.63 7.77 -11.91
C ALA A 149 -2.13 7.81 -11.59
N ALA A 150 -1.78 8.31 -10.41
CA ALA A 150 -0.38 8.39 -9.98
C ALA A 150 0.22 6.99 -9.78
N GLY A 151 -0.51 6.07 -9.13
CA GLY A 151 -0.07 4.69 -8.97
C GLY A 151 0.12 3.95 -10.28
N LEU A 152 -0.82 4.10 -11.20
CA LEU A 152 -0.70 3.49 -12.53
C LEU A 152 0.45 4.08 -13.34
N ARG A 153 0.74 5.40 -13.24
CA ARG A 153 1.91 6.01 -13.89
C ARG A 153 3.21 5.47 -13.30
N TRP A 154 3.31 5.45 -11.97
CA TRP A 154 4.48 4.90 -11.28
C TRP A 154 4.74 3.46 -11.71
N ALA A 155 3.74 2.59 -11.64
CA ALA A 155 3.89 1.18 -11.95
C ALA A 155 4.25 0.91 -13.43
N ARG A 156 3.68 1.68 -14.38
CA ARG A 156 3.92 1.51 -15.82
C ARG A 156 5.20 2.18 -16.32
N GLY A 157 5.64 3.24 -15.64
CA GLY A 157 6.83 4.01 -16.03
C GLY A 157 8.15 3.40 -15.58
N ARG A 158 8.14 2.23 -14.93
CA ARG A 158 9.35 1.61 -14.39
C ARG A 158 10.07 0.74 -15.42
N PRO A 159 11.34 1.03 -15.70
CA PRO A 159 12.16 0.16 -16.58
C PRO A 159 12.61 -1.13 -15.87
N ASP A 160 12.72 -1.08 -14.52
CA ASP A 160 13.27 -2.15 -13.68
C ASP A 160 12.21 -3.10 -13.11
N ALA A 161 10.93 -2.91 -13.46
CA ALA A 161 9.85 -3.81 -13.09
C ALA A 161 8.75 -3.84 -14.15
N GLU A 162 8.04 -4.95 -14.23
CA GLU A 162 6.91 -5.17 -15.12
C GLU A 162 5.61 -5.20 -14.32
N LEU A 163 4.61 -4.41 -14.72
CA LEU A 163 3.28 -4.45 -14.13
C LEU A 163 2.53 -5.70 -14.61
N LEU A 164 2.33 -6.66 -13.71
CA LEU A 164 1.60 -7.91 -13.99
C LEU A 164 0.09 -7.75 -13.81
N ASP A 165 -0.34 -7.02 -12.77
CA ASP A 165 -1.74 -6.85 -12.45
C ASP A 165 -2.01 -5.45 -11.89
N ALA A 166 -3.13 -4.89 -12.29
CA ALA A 166 -3.71 -3.68 -11.71
C ALA A 166 -5.22 -3.85 -11.64
N ARG A 167 -5.78 -3.70 -10.43
CA ARG A 167 -7.23 -3.89 -10.24
C ARG A 167 -7.77 -3.09 -9.06
N PRO A 168 -9.07 -2.72 -9.07
CA PRO A 168 -9.78 -2.33 -7.87
C PRO A 168 -9.85 -3.54 -6.92
N ARG A 169 -9.25 -3.42 -5.74
CA ARG A 169 -9.07 -4.57 -4.82
C ARG A 169 -10.37 -5.20 -4.36
N TYR A 170 -11.37 -4.38 -4.06
CA TYR A 170 -12.63 -4.81 -3.45
C TYR A 170 -13.77 -5.01 -4.45
N LEU A 171 -13.50 -4.82 -5.74
CA LEU A 171 -14.48 -5.02 -6.79
C LEU A 171 -14.24 -6.34 -7.52
N PRO A 172 -15.28 -6.92 -8.13
CA PRO A 172 -15.15 -8.15 -8.93
C PRO A 172 -14.15 -7.98 -10.09
N ALA A 173 -13.63 -9.10 -10.61
CA ALA A 173 -12.60 -9.10 -11.64
C ALA A 173 -12.99 -8.36 -12.92
N TYR A 174 -14.27 -8.36 -13.29
CA TYR A 174 -14.76 -7.60 -14.45
C TYR A 174 -14.64 -6.08 -14.32
N ALA A 175 -14.52 -5.57 -13.08
CA ALA A 175 -14.32 -4.15 -12.82
C ALA A 175 -12.90 -3.63 -13.14
N ARG A 176 -11.98 -4.49 -13.59
CA ARG A 176 -10.63 -4.07 -14.03
C ARG A 176 -10.69 -3.01 -15.15
N GLY A 177 -11.70 -3.08 -16.01
CA GLY A 177 -11.94 -2.08 -17.06
C GLY A 177 -12.12 -0.66 -16.54
N LEU A 178 -12.60 -0.50 -15.31
CA LEU A 178 -12.77 0.79 -14.64
C LEU A 178 -11.48 1.62 -14.62
N LEU A 179 -10.31 0.98 -14.46
CA LEU A 179 -9.02 1.67 -14.42
C LEU A 179 -8.65 2.39 -15.73
N ARG A 180 -9.34 2.07 -16.84
CA ARG A 180 -9.15 2.71 -18.15
C ARG A 180 -9.96 4.01 -18.27
N VAL A 181 -11.03 4.18 -17.51
CA VAL A 181 -11.93 5.32 -17.59
C VAL A 181 -11.40 6.45 -16.71
N ARG A 182 -10.82 7.50 -17.34
CA ARG A 182 -10.30 8.67 -16.63
C ARG A 182 -11.41 9.34 -15.80
N GLY A 183 -11.06 9.84 -14.62
CA GLY A 183 -12.02 10.42 -13.68
C GLY A 183 -12.77 9.35 -12.88
N LEU A 184 -13.55 8.50 -13.53
CA LEU A 184 -14.34 7.46 -12.84
C LEU A 184 -13.46 6.53 -12.00
N ARG A 185 -12.28 6.15 -12.49
CA ARG A 185 -11.32 5.32 -11.74
C ARG A 185 -10.92 5.92 -10.40
N GLU A 186 -10.87 7.27 -10.29
CA GLU A 186 -10.46 7.94 -9.06
C GLU A 186 -11.54 7.86 -7.97
N VAL A 187 -12.80 7.77 -8.35
CA VAL A 187 -13.93 7.72 -7.40
C VAL A 187 -14.35 6.27 -7.13
N ALA A 188 -14.43 5.46 -8.19
CA ALA A 188 -14.99 4.12 -8.09
C ALA A 188 -13.95 3.04 -7.73
N THR A 189 -12.64 3.31 -7.85
CA THR A 189 -11.59 2.42 -7.33
C THR A 189 -11.34 2.76 -5.86
N TRP A 190 -11.94 2.03 -4.95
CA TRP A 190 -11.81 2.33 -3.52
C TRP A 190 -10.42 2.04 -2.97
N ASN A 191 -9.80 0.99 -3.46
CA ASN A 191 -8.44 0.61 -3.13
C ASN A 191 -7.78 0.07 -4.40
N LEU A 192 -6.65 0.65 -4.77
CA LEU A 192 -5.89 0.18 -5.93
C LEU A 192 -4.94 -0.92 -5.50
N TRP A 193 -5.00 -2.06 -6.19
CA TRP A 193 -4.10 -3.18 -6.07
C TRP A 193 -3.18 -3.24 -7.27
N LEU A 194 -1.86 -3.26 -7.04
CA LEU A 194 -0.82 -3.36 -8.05
C LEU A 194 0.10 -4.54 -7.73
N VAL A 195 0.42 -5.34 -8.74
CA VAL A 195 1.44 -6.39 -8.66
C VAL A 195 2.46 -6.19 -9.76
N LEU A 196 3.72 -6.05 -9.36
CA LEU A 196 4.83 -5.92 -10.28
C LEU A 196 5.80 -7.09 -10.10
N ARG A 197 6.49 -7.46 -11.18
CA ARG A 197 7.64 -8.38 -11.16
C ARG A 197 8.90 -7.58 -11.39
N ARG A 198 9.87 -7.70 -10.49
CA ARG A 198 11.19 -7.10 -10.69
C ARG A 198 11.91 -7.78 -11.85
N ARG A 199 12.52 -6.97 -12.72
CA ARG A 199 13.40 -7.44 -13.81
C ARG A 199 14.81 -7.70 -13.35
#